data_31d12d8bb011cfd7ed0d1b73b874461c
#
_entry.id   31d12d8bb011cfd7ed0d1b73b874461c
#
_cell.length_a   1.000
_cell.length_b   1.000
_cell.length_c   1.000
_cell.angle_alpha   90.00
_cell.angle_beta   90.00
_cell.angle_gamma   90.00
#
_symmetry.space_group_name_H-M   'P 1'
#
loop_
_entity.id
_entity.type
_entity.pdbx_description
1 polymer ?
#
loop_
_entity_poly.entity_id
_entity_poly.type
_entity_poly.pdbx_seq_one_letter_code
_entity_poly.pdbx_strand_id
1 'polypeptide(L)'
;MRRLRLPGQSRIHFTKEGHRRRREIAAAICRTGATVSIYDGTTLRDEGSARAACLEQIVADLDAVDCRRLVIEQDDAMLATDQVVLYRQVHKFGATLEYVHRRPSEEPLLWIADAVAWCWTRAGERHRIQPVVGHVWSA
;
A
#
# COMPACT_ATOMS: atom_id res chain seq x y z
N MET A 1 -9.02 -3.03 -11.97
CA MET A 1 -7.59 -2.79 -12.27
C MET A 1 -7.03 -3.70 -13.37
N ARG A 2 -7.43 -4.98 -13.43
CA ARG A 2 -6.93 -5.90 -14.50
C ARG A 2 -7.17 -5.39 -15.92
N ARG A 3 -8.25 -4.65 -16.16
CA ARG A 3 -8.57 -4.06 -17.48
C ARG A 3 -7.52 -3.06 -17.98
N LEU A 4 -6.74 -2.46 -17.07
CA LEU A 4 -5.69 -1.51 -17.40
C LEU A 4 -4.38 -2.20 -17.78
N ARG A 5 -4.30 -3.50 -17.56
CA ARG A 5 -3.10 -4.28 -17.88
C ARG A 5 -2.96 -4.43 -19.40
N LEU A 6 -1.75 -4.20 -19.89
CA LEU A 6 -1.43 -4.44 -21.30
C LEU A 6 -1.31 -5.94 -21.58
N PRO A 7 -1.53 -6.38 -22.83
CA PRO A 7 -1.30 -7.77 -23.23
C PRO A 7 0.12 -8.24 -22.83
N GLY A 8 0.23 -9.42 -22.25
CA GLY A 8 1.49 -10.00 -21.82
C GLY A 8 2.00 -9.54 -20.45
N GLN A 9 1.36 -8.54 -19.82
CA GLN A 9 1.72 -8.14 -18.46
C GLN A 9 1.05 -9.05 -17.43
N SER A 10 1.83 -9.53 -16.45
CA SER A 10 1.29 -10.23 -15.28
C SER A 10 0.75 -9.27 -14.22
N ARG A 11 1.23 -8.02 -14.23
CA ARG A 11 0.84 -6.94 -13.32
C ARG A 11 1.05 -5.58 -13.99
N ILE A 12 0.41 -4.55 -13.44
CA ILE A 12 0.78 -3.17 -13.71
C ILE A 12 1.96 -2.83 -12.81
N HIS A 13 3.06 -2.39 -13.39
CA HIS A 13 4.22 -1.87 -12.67
C HIS A 13 4.35 -0.38 -12.96
N PHE A 14 3.86 0.44 -12.05
CA PHE A 14 3.68 1.88 -12.28
C PHE A 14 4.96 2.60 -12.68
N THR A 15 6.09 2.24 -12.08
CA THR A 15 7.41 2.80 -12.40
C THR A 15 7.79 2.59 -13.86
N LYS A 16 7.38 1.48 -14.47
CA LYS A 16 7.72 1.12 -15.85
C LYS A 16 6.73 1.66 -16.88
N GLU A 17 5.63 2.26 -16.43
CA GLU A 17 4.65 2.82 -17.34
C GLU A 17 5.09 4.20 -17.86
N GLY A 18 4.64 4.58 -19.07
CA GLY A 18 4.85 5.93 -19.61
C GLY A 18 3.93 6.96 -18.97
N HIS A 19 4.20 8.25 -19.18
CA HIS A 19 3.43 9.35 -18.59
C HIS A 19 1.92 9.27 -18.87
N ARG A 20 1.54 8.96 -20.10
CA ARG A 20 0.15 8.82 -20.48
C ARG A 20 -0.54 7.70 -19.72
N ARG A 21 0.11 6.56 -19.61
CA ARG A 21 -0.41 5.39 -18.87
C ARG A 21 -0.52 5.68 -17.39
N ARG A 22 0.46 6.36 -16.80
CA ARG A 22 0.40 6.77 -15.39
C ARG A 22 -0.79 7.67 -15.12
N ARG A 23 -1.07 8.63 -16.00
CA ARG A 23 -2.26 9.50 -15.87
C ARG A 23 -3.55 8.70 -15.96
N GLU A 24 -3.65 7.78 -16.90
CA GLU A 24 -4.83 6.91 -17.07
C GLU A 24 -5.05 6.04 -15.83
N ILE A 25 -3.99 5.43 -15.30
CA ILE A 25 -4.06 4.57 -14.12
C ILE A 25 -4.47 5.39 -12.89
N ALA A 26 -3.85 6.54 -12.67
CA ALA A 26 -4.18 7.41 -11.54
C ALA A 26 -5.64 7.88 -11.60
N ALA A 27 -6.11 8.29 -12.77
CA ALA A 27 -7.51 8.67 -12.97
C ALA A 27 -8.46 7.50 -12.71
N ALA A 28 -8.10 6.28 -13.14
CA ALA A 28 -8.89 5.08 -12.88
C ALA A 28 -8.97 4.76 -11.38
N ILE A 29 -7.87 4.92 -10.65
CA ILE A 29 -7.83 4.74 -9.18
C ILE A 29 -8.82 5.70 -8.52
N CYS A 30 -8.82 6.95 -8.91
CA CYS A 30 -9.76 7.95 -8.36
C CYS A 30 -11.22 7.57 -8.61
N ARG A 31 -11.52 6.80 -9.64
CA ARG A 31 -12.88 6.35 -9.97
C ARG A 31 -13.29 5.06 -9.28
N THR A 32 -12.38 4.35 -8.61
CA THR A 32 -12.70 3.05 -7.97
C THR A 32 -13.50 3.18 -6.69
N GLY A 33 -13.58 4.36 -6.11
CA GLY A 33 -14.17 4.57 -4.79
C GLY A 33 -13.24 4.16 -3.64
N ALA A 34 -12.00 3.79 -3.92
CA ALA A 34 -11.03 3.44 -2.89
C ALA A 34 -10.67 4.67 -2.06
N THR A 35 -10.54 4.48 -0.75
CA THR A 35 -9.98 5.45 0.17
C THR A 35 -8.53 5.06 0.44
N VAL A 36 -7.64 6.03 0.40
CA VAL A 36 -6.20 5.83 0.56
C VAL A 36 -5.73 6.48 1.85
N SER A 37 -4.96 5.74 2.63
CA SER A 37 -4.18 6.25 3.75
C SER A 37 -2.69 6.14 3.43
N ILE A 38 -1.95 7.19 3.73
CA ILE A 38 -0.49 7.23 3.53
C ILE A 38 0.19 7.05 4.89
N TYR A 39 1.16 6.15 4.94
CA TYR A 39 2.01 5.94 6.12
C TYR A 39 3.45 6.25 5.73
N ASP A 40 3.95 7.35 6.25
CA ASP A 40 5.25 7.89 5.91
C ASP A 40 6.26 7.68 7.04
N GLY A 41 7.21 6.78 6.81
CA GLY A 41 8.29 6.48 7.75
C GLY A 41 9.63 7.14 7.40
N THR A 42 9.64 8.13 6.51
CA THR A 42 10.88 8.74 6.00
C THR A 42 11.70 9.50 7.06
N THR A 43 11.10 9.86 8.18
CA THR A 43 11.82 10.46 9.31
C THR A 43 12.74 9.48 10.04
N LEU A 44 12.49 8.20 9.90
CA LEU A 44 13.33 7.15 10.50
C LEU A 44 14.46 6.78 9.55
N ARG A 45 15.68 6.67 10.10
CA ARG A 45 16.88 6.43 9.30
C ARG A 45 16.98 5.00 8.77
N ASP A 46 16.54 4.05 9.57
CA ASP A 46 16.60 2.65 9.24
C ASP A 46 15.31 2.22 8.53
N GLU A 47 15.44 1.66 7.34
CA GLU A 47 14.31 1.22 6.53
C GLU A 47 13.47 0.14 7.23
N GLY A 48 14.14 -0.79 7.91
CA GLY A 48 13.45 -1.83 8.68
C GLY A 48 12.61 -1.26 9.82
N SER A 49 13.16 -0.28 10.55
CA SER A 49 12.44 0.41 11.63
C SER A 49 11.29 1.26 11.09
N ALA A 50 11.48 1.91 9.96
CA ALA A 50 10.44 2.69 9.29
C ALA A 50 9.28 1.79 8.86
N ARG A 51 9.57 0.67 8.25
CA ARG A 51 8.57 -0.31 7.83
C ARG A 51 7.81 -0.88 9.02
N ALA A 52 8.52 -1.26 10.08
CA ALA A 52 7.90 -1.77 11.30
C ALA A 52 6.94 -0.75 11.93
N ALA A 53 7.36 0.51 12.06
CA ALA A 53 6.53 1.58 12.59
C ALA A 53 5.26 1.79 11.76
N CYS A 54 5.38 1.78 10.43
CA CYS A 54 4.24 1.90 9.53
C CYS A 54 3.27 0.72 9.70
N LEU A 55 3.77 -0.51 9.73
CA LEU A 55 2.92 -1.70 9.92
C LEU A 55 2.21 -1.69 11.27
N GLU A 56 2.89 -1.29 12.33
CA GLU A 56 2.30 -1.16 13.67
C GLU A 56 1.12 -0.19 13.66
N GLN A 57 1.30 0.96 13.04
CA GLN A 57 0.23 1.95 12.95
C GLN A 57 -0.91 1.50 12.04
N ILE A 58 -0.59 0.84 10.93
CA ILE A 58 -1.62 0.28 10.04
C ILE A 58 -2.51 -0.70 10.80
N VAL A 59 -1.94 -1.62 11.56
CA VAL A 59 -2.73 -2.58 12.35
C VAL A 59 -3.60 -1.86 13.38
N ALA A 60 -3.07 -0.86 14.08
CA ALA A 60 -3.83 -0.07 15.03
C ALA A 60 -5.04 0.62 14.38
N ASP A 61 -4.82 1.24 13.22
CA ASP A 61 -5.88 1.96 12.50
C ASP A 61 -6.93 1.00 11.94
N LEU A 62 -6.51 -0.15 11.45
CA LEU A 62 -7.43 -1.18 10.93
C LEU A 62 -8.26 -1.81 12.05
N ASP A 63 -7.65 -2.03 13.23
CA ASP A 63 -8.38 -2.49 14.41
C ASP A 63 -9.47 -1.48 14.81
N ALA A 64 -9.14 -0.19 14.79
CA ALA A 64 -10.08 0.87 15.16
C ALA A 64 -11.32 0.94 14.27
N VAL A 65 -11.24 0.45 13.03
CA VAL A 65 -12.37 0.42 12.08
C VAL A 65 -12.92 -0.99 11.83
N ASP A 66 -12.56 -1.93 12.68
CA ASP A 66 -12.99 -3.33 12.58
C ASP A 66 -12.70 -3.98 11.21
N CYS A 67 -11.58 -3.63 10.61
CA CYS A 67 -11.14 -4.24 9.36
C CYS A 67 -10.79 -5.71 9.60
N ARG A 68 -11.20 -6.57 8.70
CA ARG A 68 -11.03 -8.02 8.86
C ARG A 68 -9.86 -8.59 8.09
N ARG A 69 -9.39 -7.90 7.05
CA ARG A 69 -8.33 -8.44 6.19
C ARG A 69 -7.37 -7.38 5.72
N LEU A 70 -6.09 -7.68 5.86
CA LEU A 70 -4.97 -6.89 5.37
C LEU A 70 -4.15 -7.74 4.38
N VAL A 71 -3.99 -7.25 3.17
CA VAL A 71 -3.12 -7.85 2.16
C VAL A 71 -1.89 -6.98 2.01
N ILE A 72 -0.72 -7.58 2.13
CA ILE A 72 0.57 -6.88 2.08
C ILE A 72 1.35 -7.39 0.88
N GLU A 73 1.97 -6.49 0.13
CA GLU A 73 2.89 -6.90 -0.92
C GLU A 73 4.08 -7.63 -0.29
N GLN A 74 4.35 -8.83 -0.81
CA GLN A 74 5.45 -9.64 -0.32
C GLN A 74 6.78 -9.10 -0.83
N ASP A 75 7.63 -8.72 0.11
CA ASP A 75 9.04 -8.45 -0.10
C ASP A 75 9.81 -9.56 0.60
N ASP A 76 10.46 -10.42 -0.17
CA ASP A 76 11.13 -11.61 0.37
C ASP A 76 12.18 -11.26 1.42
N ALA A 77 12.87 -10.13 1.29
CA ALA A 77 13.87 -9.67 2.25
C ALA A 77 13.25 -9.25 3.59
N MET A 78 11.99 -8.81 3.58
CA MET A 78 11.30 -8.27 4.75
C MET A 78 10.24 -9.20 5.32
N LEU A 79 9.95 -10.31 4.65
CA LEU A 79 8.83 -11.19 5.00
C LEU A 79 8.88 -11.69 6.44
N ALA A 80 10.01 -12.21 6.87
CA ALA A 80 10.17 -12.73 8.22
C ALA A 80 9.98 -11.63 9.29
N THR A 81 10.53 -10.46 9.05
CA THR A 81 10.40 -9.31 9.95
C THR A 81 8.95 -8.81 9.98
N ASP A 82 8.31 -8.70 8.83
CA ASP A 82 6.89 -8.31 8.73
C ASP A 82 6.01 -9.25 9.54
N GLN A 83 6.22 -10.55 9.41
CA GLN A 83 5.43 -11.56 10.13
C GLN A 83 5.55 -11.42 11.65
N VAL A 84 6.74 -11.12 12.16
CA VAL A 84 6.94 -10.88 13.60
C VAL A 84 6.20 -9.62 14.06
N VAL A 85 6.32 -8.53 13.33
CA VAL A 85 5.66 -7.25 13.67
C VAL A 85 4.15 -7.41 13.66
N LEU A 86 3.60 -8.01 12.62
CA LEU A 86 2.16 -8.22 12.46
C LEU A 86 1.60 -9.12 13.53
N TYR A 87 2.29 -10.22 13.83
CA TYR A 87 1.89 -11.14 14.89
C TYR A 87 1.79 -10.42 16.25
N ARG A 88 2.81 -9.65 16.61
CA ARG A 88 2.83 -8.91 17.89
C ARG A 88 1.71 -7.89 17.96
N GLN A 89 1.50 -7.11 16.89
CA GLN A 89 0.49 -6.06 16.88
C GLN A 89 -0.93 -6.61 16.92
N VAL A 90 -1.22 -7.65 16.15
CA VAL A 90 -2.54 -8.29 16.16
C VAL A 90 -2.85 -8.87 17.55
N HIS A 91 -1.89 -9.50 18.19
CA HIS A 91 -2.07 -10.02 19.55
C HIS A 91 -2.25 -8.91 20.58
N LYS A 92 -1.50 -7.82 20.45
CA LYS A 92 -1.60 -6.67 21.37
C LYS A 92 -3.01 -6.09 21.43
N PHE A 93 -3.69 -6.04 20.30
CA PHE A 93 -5.06 -5.50 20.22
C PHE A 93 -6.14 -6.55 20.43
N GLY A 94 -5.78 -7.83 20.58
CA GLY A 94 -6.76 -8.92 20.60
C GLY A 94 -7.59 -8.99 19.32
N ALA A 95 -7.01 -8.49 18.24
CA ALA A 95 -7.71 -8.28 16.98
C ALA A 95 -8.01 -9.59 16.25
N THR A 96 -9.09 -9.58 15.50
CA THR A 96 -9.48 -10.66 14.58
C THR A 96 -8.98 -10.41 13.16
N LEU A 97 -8.06 -9.47 12.99
CA LEU A 97 -7.50 -9.11 11.69
C LEU A 97 -6.73 -10.29 11.09
N GLU A 98 -7.16 -10.70 9.92
CA GLU A 98 -6.45 -11.66 9.10
C GLU A 98 -5.47 -10.90 8.21
N TYR A 99 -4.21 -11.29 8.21
CA TYR A 99 -3.18 -10.68 7.35
C TYR A 99 -2.50 -11.74 6.50
N VAL A 100 -2.17 -11.35 5.28
CA VAL A 100 -1.56 -12.25 4.30
C VAL A 100 -0.63 -11.46 3.39
N HIS A 101 0.51 -12.06 3.06
CA HIS A 101 1.41 -11.54 2.04
C HIS A 101 1.04 -12.14 0.69
N ARG A 102 1.03 -11.30 -0.34
CA ARG A 102 0.75 -11.70 -1.72
C ARG A 102 1.70 -10.99 -2.67
N ARG A 103 1.97 -11.62 -3.81
CA ARG A 103 2.70 -10.98 -4.90
C ARG A 103 1.75 -10.15 -5.74
N PRO A 104 2.24 -9.06 -6.37
CA PRO A 104 1.38 -8.22 -7.23
C PRO A 104 0.71 -8.97 -8.38
N SER A 105 1.31 -10.06 -8.87
CA SER A 105 0.69 -10.92 -9.88
C SER A 105 -0.52 -11.69 -9.36
N GLU A 106 -0.61 -11.89 -8.05
CA GLU A 106 -1.68 -12.63 -7.39
C GLU A 106 -2.84 -11.74 -6.94
N GLU A 107 -2.56 -10.47 -6.59
CA GLU A 107 -3.55 -9.53 -6.05
C GLU A 107 -3.50 -8.17 -6.75
N PRO A 108 -4.39 -7.92 -7.71
CA PRO A 108 -4.39 -6.66 -8.47
C PRO A 108 -4.58 -5.39 -7.65
N LEU A 109 -5.21 -5.47 -6.49
CA LEU A 109 -5.39 -4.30 -5.63
C LEU A 109 -4.07 -3.76 -5.08
N LEU A 110 -3.02 -4.59 -5.04
CA LEU A 110 -1.67 -4.13 -4.68
C LEU A 110 -1.11 -3.14 -5.71
N TRP A 111 -1.59 -3.16 -6.96
CA TRP A 111 -1.18 -2.21 -7.99
C TRP A 111 -1.64 -0.79 -7.65
N ILE A 112 -2.76 -0.66 -6.95
CA ILE A 112 -3.25 0.64 -6.45
C ILE A 112 -2.28 1.19 -5.43
N ALA A 113 -1.87 0.38 -4.46
CA ALA A 113 -0.93 0.79 -3.42
C ALA A 113 0.42 1.22 -4.03
N ASP A 114 0.94 0.46 -4.99
CA ASP A 114 2.18 0.77 -5.70
C ASP A 114 2.08 2.11 -6.45
N ALA A 115 1.02 2.31 -7.22
CA ALA A 115 0.79 3.54 -7.96
C ALA A 115 0.65 4.76 -7.05
N VAL A 116 -0.08 4.62 -5.95
CA VAL A 116 -0.25 5.68 -4.95
C VAL A 116 1.07 6.06 -4.30
N ALA A 117 1.87 5.08 -3.90
CA ALA A 117 3.18 5.32 -3.29
C ALA A 117 4.10 6.08 -4.26
N TRP A 118 4.10 5.67 -5.52
CA TRP A 118 4.89 6.35 -6.54
C TRP A 118 4.47 7.81 -6.72
N CYS A 119 3.18 8.08 -6.83
CA CYS A 119 2.67 9.45 -6.97
C CYS A 119 2.97 10.29 -5.71
N TRP A 120 2.82 9.71 -4.53
CA TRP A 120 3.03 10.41 -3.27
C TRP A 120 4.47 10.85 -3.09
N THR A 121 5.43 10.03 -3.45
CA THR A 121 6.86 10.33 -3.28
C THR A 121 7.39 11.36 -4.28
N ARG A 122 6.60 11.77 -5.27
CA ARG A 122 6.96 12.77 -6.28
C ARG A 122 6.03 13.97 -6.17
N ALA A 123 6.57 15.09 -5.69
CA ALA A 123 5.78 16.31 -5.43
C ALA A 123 4.95 16.77 -6.62
N GLY A 124 5.47 16.66 -7.84
CA GLY A 124 4.76 17.04 -9.06
C GLY A 124 3.65 16.08 -9.48
N GLU A 125 3.54 14.92 -8.84
CA GLU A 125 2.57 13.87 -9.18
C GLU A 125 1.50 13.63 -8.10
N ARG A 126 1.69 14.17 -6.90
CA ARG A 126 0.75 13.98 -5.77
C ARG A 126 -0.68 14.40 -6.10
N HIS A 127 -0.84 15.46 -6.87
CA HIS A 127 -2.17 15.98 -7.23
C HIS A 127 -3.04 14.94 -7.93
N ARG A 128 -2.43 13.96 -8.60
CA ARG A 128 -3.15 12.94 -9.37
C ARG A 128 -3.94 11.98 -8.48
N ILE A 129 -3.48 11.75 -7.25
CA ILE A 129 -4.14 10.82 -6.32
C ILE A 129 -4.69 11.53 -5.08
N GLN A 130 -4.46 12.85 -4.96
CA GLN A 130 -4.92 13.64 -3.82
C GLN A 130 -6.42 13.50 -3.53
N PRO A 131 -7.31 13.42 -4.53
CA PRO A 131 -8.75 13.28 -4.27
C PRO A 131 -9.14 12.04 -3.46
N VAL A 132 -8.35 10.99 -3.49
CA VAL A 132 -8.65 9.74 -2.77
C VAL A 132 -7.87 9.58 -1.46
N VAL A 133 -6.92 10.47 -1.19
CA VAL A 133 -6.14 10.43 0.06
C VAL A 133 -6.99 11.00 1.19
N GLY A 134 -7.38 10.13 2.13
CA GLY A 134 -8.19 10.52 3.29
C GLY A 134 -7.39 10.73 4.56
N HIS A 135 -6.19 10.18 4.64
CA HIS A 135 -5.37 10.24 5.85
C HIS A 135 -3.89 10.13 5.53
N VAL A 136 -3.09 10.91 6.25
CA VAL A 136 -1.63 10.85 6.18
C VAL A 136 -1.09 10.74 7.60
N TRP A 137 -0.32 9.70 7.84
CA TRP A 137 0.38 9.49 9.11
C TRP A 137 1.89 9.55 8.87
N SER A 138 2.61 10.16 9.79
CA SER A 138 4.07 10.23 9.77
C SER A 138 4.65 9.77 11.08
N ALA A 139 5.70 8.98 10.98
CA ALA A 139 6.42 8.48 12.17
C ALA A 139 7.12 9.61 12.92
#